data_2166de5874552dc055e5123dd2d5e3a3
#
_entry.id   2166de5874552dc055e5123dd2d5e3a3
#
_cell.length_a   1.000
_cell.length_b   1.000
_cell.length_c   1.000
_cell.angle_alpha   90.00
_cell.angle_beta   90.00
_cell.angle_gamma   90.00
#
_symmetry.space_group_name_H-M   'P 1'
#
loop_
_entity.id
_entity.type
_entity.pdbx_description
1 polymer ?
#
loop_
_entity_poly.entity_id
_entity_poly.type
_entity_poly.pdbx_seq_one_letter_code
_entity_poly.pdbx_strand_id
1 'polypeptide(L)'
;MNKDLYLVRHGQTIFNLKRIIQGWSDSPLTQLGCDQAARAGMFLRARGIEPDHAYTSTLHRTEQTIANLWPGLAYERLDGLREWFFGDFEAERVMLMPERPWRDFYRQFGGEGQIQVRERMLATLTELMQRPDHTCVLAVSHGSAIKEFMDHVKGSAADERDRVPGNCSVLHFAFDDATDTFELVEIFTQEDYARELGLEPLVATAGPQRG
;
A
#
# COMPACT_ATOMS: atom_id res chain seq x y z
N MET A 1 -21.03 -13.51 4.26
CA MET A 1 -20.50 -13.73 2.88
C MET A 1 -19.04 -13.28 2.89
N ASN A 2 -18.16 -13.98 2.17
CA ASN A 2 -16.80 -13.48 2.04
C ASN A 2 -16.79 -12.33 1.05
N LYS A 3 -16.13 -11.24 1.41
CA LYS A 3 -15.88 -10.06 0.58
C LYS A 3 -14.39 -9.96 0.29
N ASP A 4 -14.02 -9.32 -0.81
CA ASP A 4 -12.64 -9.22 -1.25
C ASP A 4 -12.09 -7.80 -1.05
N LEU A 5 -10.94 -7.69 -0.38
CA LEU A 5 -10.18 -6.46 -0.26
C LEU A 5 -8.86 -6.59 -1.03
N TYR A 6 -8.65 -5.76 -2.04
CA TYR A 6 -7.39 -5.61 -2.75
C TYR A 6 -6.67 -4.36 -2.24
N LEU A 7 -5.70 -4.56 -1.36
CA LEU A 7 -4.94 -3.48 -0.74
C LEU A 7 -3.62 -3.28 -1.49
N VAL A 8 -3.41 -2.08 -2.05
CA VAL A 8 -2.31 -1.78 -2.97
C VAL A 8 -1.36 -0.76 -2.34
N ARG A 9 -0.06 -1.03 -2.36
CA ARG A 9 0.94 -0.01 -2.05
C ARG A 9 1.09 0.96 -3.22
N HIS A 10 1.22 2.26 -2.94
CA HIS A 10 1.49 3.26 -3.96
C HIS A 10 2.69 2.94 -4.85
N GLY A 11 2.72 3.47 -6.08
CA GLY A 11 3.82 3.34 -7.02
C GLY A 11 5.10 4.05 -6.56
N GLN A 12 6.23 3.77 -7.22
CA GLN A 12 7.50 4.40 -6.88
C GLN A 12 7.39 5.92 -6.98
N THR A 13 7.85 6.62 -5.93
CA THR A 13 7.90 8.08 -5.84
C THR A 13 9.32 8.61 -6.01
N ILE A 14 9.45 9.94 -6.20
CA ILE A 14 10.76 10.60 -6.19
C ILE A 14 11.48 10.39 -4.85
N PHE A 15 10.76 10.38 -3.72
CA PHE A 15 11.36 10.12 -2.40
C PHE A 15 11.83 8.67 -2.27
N ASN A 16 11.11 7.69 -2.81
CA ASN A 16 11.60 6.31 -2.87
C ASN A 16 12.93 6.22 -3.67
N LEU A 17 12.98 6.85 -4.86
CA LEU A 17 14.18 6.88 -5.70
C LEU A 17 15.36 7.53 -5.00
N LYS A 18 15.12 8.62 -4.25
CA LYS A 18 16.14 9.36 -3.51
C LYS A 18 16.46 8.78 -2.13
N ARG A 19 15.78 7.71 -1.71
CA ARG A 19 15.89 7.10 -0.37
C ARG A 19 15.65 8.11 0.75
N ILE A 20 14.52 8.82 0.65
CA ILE A 20 14.01 9.77 1.63
C ILE A 20 12.82 9.12 2.35
N ILE A 21 12.75 9.31 3.67
CA ILE A 21 11.64 8.85 4.53
C ILE A 21 10.38 9.57 4.08
N GLN A 22 9.33 8.81 3.86
CA GLN A 22 8.07 9.31 3.34
C GLN A 22 6.91 8.70 4.12
N GLY A 23 6.55 9.38 5.19
CA GLY A 23 5.34 9.11 5.96
C GLY A 23 4.20 10.01 5.48
N TRP A 24 3.90 11.08 6.20
CA TRP A 24 2.89 12.06 5.81
C TRP A 24 3.44 13.15 4.89
N SER A 25 4.76 13.37 4.85
CA SER A 25 5.39 14.12 3.75
C SER A 25 5.14 13.43 2.42
N ASP A 26 5.06 14.19 1.32
CA ASP A 26 4.65 13.64 0.03
C ASP A 26 5.60 14.01 -1.10
N SER A 27 5.65 13.16 -2.11
CA SER A 27 6.31 13.43 -3.37
C SER A 27 5.61 12.69 -4.51
N PRO A 28 5.63 13.23 -5.74
CA PRO A 28 4.93 12.62 -6.86
C PRO A 28 5.54 11.26 -7.26
N LEU A 29 4.75 10.48 -7.97
CA LEU A 29 5.25 9.26 -8.62
C LEU A 29 6.35 9.59 -9.63
N THR A 30 7.28 8.65 -9.81
CA THR A 30 8.16 8.61 -10.98
C THR A 30 7.39 8.04 -12.18
N GLN A 31 7.94 8.15 -13.39
CA GLN A 31 7.36 7.46 -14.55
C GLN A 31 7.27 5.95 -14.28
N LEU A 32 8.31 5.35 -13.71
CA LEU A 32 8.29 3.94 -13.30
C LEU A 32 7.13 3.65 -12.33
N GLY A 33 6.84 4.56 -11.38
CA GLY A 33 5.71 4.41 -10.46
C GLY A 33 4.36 4.43 -11.16
N CYS A 34 4.20 5.27 -12.18
CA CYS A 34 3.00 5.27 -13.03
C CYS A 34 2.86 3.96 -13.81
N ASP A 35 3.96 3.48 -14.40
CA ASP A 35 3.97 2.23 -15.17
C ASP A 35 3.70 1.00 -14.29
N GLN A 36 4.23 1.00 -13.04
CA GLN A 36 3.94 -0.03 -12.04
C GLN A 36 2.45 -0.08 -11.72
N ALA A 37 1.82 1.08 -11.51
CA ALA A 37 0.40 1.17 -11.21
C ALA A 37 -0.47 0.71 -12.40
N ALA A 38 -0.15 1.18 -13.61
CA ALA A 38 -0.85 0.77 -14.82
C ALA A 38 -0.79 -0.76 -15.04
N ARG A 39 0.38 -1.36 -14.82
CA ARG A 39 0.59 -2.82 -14.94
C ARG A 39 -0.22 -3.59 -13.89
N ALA A 40 -0.25 -3.14 -12.64
CA ALA A 40 -1.09 -3.74 -11.60
C ALA A 40 -2.57 -3.71 -11.99
N GLY A 41 -3.05 -2.59 -12.56
CA GLY A 41 -4.43 -2.49 -13.06
C GLY A 41 -4.72 -3.41 -14.25
N MET A 42 -3.78 -3.58 -15.18
CA MET A 42 -3.91 -4.57 -16.27
C MET A 42 -4.05 -5.99 -15.71
N PHE A 43 -3.22 -6.34 -14.73
CA PHE A 43 -3.22 -7.63 -14.07
C PHE A 43 -4.57 -7.91 -13.38
N LEU A 44 -5.08 -6.96 -12.57
CA LEU A 44 -6.37 -7.13 -11.90
C LEU A 44 -7.51 -7.34 -12.90
N ARG A 45 -7.57 -6.54 -13.97
CA ARG A 45 -8.58 -6.71 -15.04
C ARG A 45 -8.45 -8.05 -15.77
N ALA A 46 -7.23 -8.51 -16.05
CA ALA A 46 -7.01 -9.80 -16.70
C ALA A 46 -7.51 -10.98 -15.85
N ARG A 47 -7.56 -10.82 -14.52
CA ARG A 47 -8.14 -11.79 -13.58
C ARG A 47 -9.65 -11.62 -13.37
N GLY A 48 -10.29 -10.68 -14.06
CA GLY A 48 -11.73 -10.42 -13.91
C GLY A 48 -12.08 -9.75 -12.58
N ILE A 49 -11.11 -9.10 -11.92
CA ILE A 49 -11.34 -8.37 -10.67
C ILE A 49 -11.95 -7.02 -11.03
N GLU A 50 -13.17 -6.78 -10.56
CA GLU A 50 -13.95 -5.55 -10.81
C GLU A 50 -14.35 -4.92 -9.47
N PRO A 51 -13.60 -3.93 -8.97
CA PRO A 51 -13.93 -3.26 -7.71
C PRO A 51 -15.27 -2.53 -7.81
N ASP A 52 -16.16 -2.76 -6.85
CA ASP A 52 -17.39 -2.00 -6.70
C ASP A 52 -17.18 -0.66 -5.97
N HIS A 53 -16.17 -0.61 -5.08
CA HIS A 53 -15.77 0.60 -4.35
C HIS A 53 -14.26 0.76 -4.32
N ALA A 54 -13.79 2.01 -4.32
CA ALA A 54 -12.38 2.30 -4.27
C ALA A 54 -12.04 3.42 -3.28
N TYR A 55 -10.87 3.27 -2.64
CA TYR A 55 -10.38 4.16 -1.59
C TYR A 55 -8.90 4.45 -1.76
N THR A 56 -8.49 5.65 -1.33
CA THR A 56 -7.06 6.00 -1.22
C THR A 56 -6.78 6.67 0.12
N SER A 57 -5.52 6.68 0.54
CA SER A 57 -5.14 7.64 1.58
C SER A 57 -5.28 9.07 1.04
N THR A 58 -5.21 10.04 1.94
CA THR A 58 -5.28 11.48 1.58
C THR A 58 -3.96 12.03 1.05
N LEU A 59 -2.95 11.18 0.78
CA LEU A 59 -1.65 11.58 0.25
C LEU A 59 -1.62 11.46 -1.27
N HIS A 60 -1.11 12.49 -1.96
CA HIS A 60 -1.19 12.63 -3.41
C HIS A 60 -0.59 11.44 -4.18
N ARG A 61 0.48 10.80 -3.69
CA ARG A 61 1.06 9.60 -4.32
C ARG A 61 0.09 8.43 -4.46
N THR A 62 -0.89 8.28 -3.53
CA THR A 62 -1.92 7.24 -3.63
C THR A 62 -3.00 7.61 -4.64
N GLU A 63 -3.35 8.89 -4.72
CA GLU A 63 -4.26 9.40 -5.75
C GLU A 63 -3.67 9.22 -7.17
N GLN A 64 -2.38 9.56 -7.36
CA GLN A 64 -1.70 9.28 -8.62
C GLN A 64 -1.63 7.78 -8.92
N THR A 65 -1.46 6.95 -7.90
CA THR A 65 -1.43 5.50 -8.08
C THR A 65 -2.77 4.97 -8.58
N ILE A 66 -3.89 5.31 -7.93
CA ILE A 66 -5.20 4.80 -8.35
C ILE A 66 -5.59 5.34 -9.72
N ALA A 67 -5.25 6.58 -10.05
CA ALA A 67 -5.52 7.18 -11.36
C ALA A 67 -4.82 6.44 -12.51
N ASN A 68 -3.61 5.89 -12.28
CA ASN A 68 -2.89 5.07 -13.25
C ASN A 68 -3.31 3.60 -13.22
N LEU A 69 -3.64 3.07 -12.04
CA LEU A 69 -4.07 1.69 -11.84
C LEU A 69 -5.44 1.44 -12.47
N TRP A 70 -6.38 2.33 -12.21
CA TRP A 70 -7.76 2.21 -12.69
C TRP A 70 -8.32 3.55 -13.17
N PRO A 71 -7.94 3.99 -14.38
CA PRO A 71 -8.39 5.27 -14.93
C PRO A 71 -9.93 5.39 -14.97
N GLY A 72 -10.44 6.47 -14.38
CA GLY A 72 -11.87 6.77 -14.37
C GLY A 72 -12.67 6.11 -13.23
N LEU A 73 -12.06 5.26 -12.39
CA LEU A 73 -12.72 4.72 -11.20
C LEU A 73 -12.90 5.86 -10.18
N ALA A 74 -14.13 6.05 -9.70
CA ALA A 74 -14.40 6.96 -8.60
C ALA A 74 -13.83 6.40 -7.29
N TYR A 75 -13.27 7.25 -6.45
CA TYR A 75 -12.70 6.83 -5.16
C TYR A 75 -12.92 7.87 -4.06
N GLU A 76 -12.92 7.42 -2.83
CA GLU A 76 -12.92 8.28 -1.64
C GLU A 76 -11.53 8.31 -1.00
N ARG A 77 -11.24 9.41 -0.26
CA ARG A 77 -9.95 9.61 0.41
C ARG A 77 -10.12 9.49 1.92
N LEU A 78 -9.30 8.66 2.55
CA LEU A 78 -9.40 8.35 3.98
C LEU A 78 -8.06 8.57 4.69
N ASP A 79 -8.08 9.35 5.78
CA ASP A 79 -6.92 9.58 6.64
C ASP A 79 -6.44 8.27 7.30
N GLY A 80 -7.36 7.36 7.58
CA GLY A 80 -7.05 6.06 8.17
C GLY A 80 -6.15 5.17 7.30
N LEU A 81 -6.05 5.44 5.99
CA LEU A 81 -5.16 4.73 5.07
C LEU A 81 -3.78 5.37 4.90
N ARG A 82 -3.44 6.46 5.61
CA ARG A 82 -2.14 7.11 5.54
C ARG A 82 -1.00 6.19 5.98
N GLU A 83 0.21 6.55 5.55
CA GLU A 83 1.44 5.91 6.02
C GLU A 83 1.67 6.17 7.51
N TRP A 84 2.56 5.42 8.12
CA TRP A 84 3.11 5.71 9.44
C TRP A 84 3.65 7.14 9.47
N PHE A 85 3.21 7.94 10.46
CA PHE A 85 3.75 9.26 10.67
C PHE A 85 5.08 9.16 11.43
N PHE A 86 6.15 9.65 10.82
CA PHE A 86 7.50 9.53 11.38
C PHE A 86 7.95 10.74 12.21
N GLY A 87 7.07 11.74 12.44
CA GLY A 87 7.39 12.93 13.23
C GLY A 87 8.59 13.70 12.64
N ASP A 88 9.57 14.03 13.48
CA ASP A 88 10.78 14.77 13.08
C ASP A 88 11.65 14.04 12.03
N PHE A 89 11.40 12.75 11.78
CA PHE A 89 12.08 12.00 10.73
C PHE A 89 11.46 12.18 9.34
N GLU A 90 10.34 12.90 9.22
CA GLU A 90 9.74 13.17 7.90
C GLU A 90 10.70 13.90 6.96
N ALA A 91 10.79 13.41 5.72
CA ALA A 91 11.68 13.91 4.67
C ALA A 91 13.20 13.75 4.95
N GLU A 92 13.59 13.08 6.00
CA GLU A 92 14.98 12.73 6.29
C GLU A 92 15.45 11.54 5.44
N ARG A 93 16.74 11.25 5.48
CA ARG A 93 17.34 10.12 4.76
C ARG A 93 16.96 8.78 5.40
N VAL A 94 16.57 7.79 4.58
CA VAL A 94 16.23 6.43 5.05
C VAL A 94 17.35 5.79 5.87
N MET A 95 18.61 6.14 5.63
CA MET A 95 19.73 5.62 6.40
C MET A 95 19.73 6.04 7.89
N LEU A 96 18.91 7.02 8.27
CA LEU A 96 18.72 7.45 9.66
C LEU A 96 17.65 6.64 10.39
N MET A 97 16.88 5.82 9.67
CA MET A 97 15.86 4.97 10.32
C MET A 97 16.54 3.87 11.14
N PRO A 98 16.03 3.58 12.34
CA PRO A 98 16.48 2.42 13.08
C PRO A 98 16.09 1.11 12.38
N GLU A 99 16.70 0.02 12.77
CA GLU A 99 16.26 -1.31 12.36
C GLU A 99 14.86 -1.61 12.90
N ARG A 100 14.08 -2.40 12.17
CA ARG A 100 12.76 -2.89 12.65
C ARG A 100 12.95 -3.96 13.72
N PRO A 101 11.99 -4.13 14.62
CA PRO A 101 10.68 -3.45 14.73
C PRO A 101 10.79 -2.08 15.39
N TRP A 102 10.06 -1.09 14.88
CA TRP A 102 10.13 0.29 15.38
C TRP A 102 9.32 0.54 16.65
N ARG A 103 8.27 -0.24 16.90
CA ARG A 103 7.39 -0.14 18.07
C ARG A 103 6.98 1.31 18.35
N ASP A 104 7.36 1.87 19.48
CA ASP A 104 7.06 3.24 19.89
C ASP A 104 8.21 4.24 19.64
N PHE A 105 9.22 3.84 18.86
CA PHE A 105 10.41 4.69 18.62
C PHE A 105 10.05 6.10 18.14
N TYR A 106 9.14 6.23 17.16
CA TYR A 106 8.81 7.53 16.57
C TYR A 106 7.92 8.40 17.44
N ARG A 107 7.28 7.86 18.49
CA ARG A 107 6.44 8.66 19.40
C ARG A 107 7.23 9.74 20.14
N GLN A 108 8.48 9.50 20.51
CA GLN A 108 9.34 10.49 21.14
C GLN A 108 9.75 11.64 20.22
N PHE A 109 9.53 11.47 18.92
CA PHE A 109 9.80 12.46 17.86
C PHE A 109 8.50 13.02 17.26
N GLY A 110 7.38 12.94 17.97
CA GLY A 110 6.09 13.45 17.53
C GLY A 110 5.38 12.59 16.48
N GLY A 111 5.89 11.39 16.19
CA GLY A 111 5.29 10.44 15.25
C GLY A 111 4.32 9.44 15.89
N GLU A 112 3.85 8.48 15.10
CA GLU A 112 2.97 7.40 15.57
C GLU A 112 3.77 6.23 16.15
N GLY A 113 3.18 5.50 17.09
CA GLY A 113 3.64 4.18 17.52
C GLY A 113 3.01 3.07 16.67
N GLN A 114 3.62 1.89 16.73
CA GLN A 114 3.20 0.70 15.97
C GLN A 114 1.73 0.35 16.18
N ILE A 115 1.27 0.35 17.43
CA ILE A 115 -0.12 0.01 17.76
C ILE A 115 -1.09 1.03 17.16
N GLN A 116 -0.77 2.32 17.19
CA GLN A 116 -1.62 3.37 16.63
C GLN A 116 -1.83 3.19 15.12
N VAL A 117 -0.76 2.90 14.37
CA VAL A 117 -0.84 2.62 12.92
C VAL A 117 -1.68 1.38 12.64
N ARG A 118 -1.45 0.31 13.39
CA ARG A 118 -2.17 -0.96 13.27
C ARG A 118 -3.66 -0.80 13.54
N GLU A 119 -4.02 -0.19 14.66
CA GLU A 119 -5.42 0.02 15.05
C GLU A 119 -6.16 0.93 14.08
N ARG A 120 -5.52 2.00 13.60
CA ARG A 120 -6.08 2.90 12.60
C ARG A 120 -6.38 2.19 11.28
N MET A 121 -5.42 1.41 10.78
CA MET A 121 -5.60 0.63 9.56
C MET A 121 -6.71 -0.42 9.71
N LEU A 122 -6.69 -1.17 10.82
CA LEU A 122 -7.68 -2.20 11.10
C LEU A 122 -9.08 -1.60 11.19
N ALA A 123 -9.27 -0.54 11.98
CA ALA A 123 -10.57 0.11 12.16
C ALA A 123 -11.11 0.63 10.82
N THR A 124 -10.26 1.31 10.03
CA THR A 124 -10.67 1.87 8.73
C THR A 124 -11.08 0.77 7.76
N LEU A 125 -10.26 -0.28 7.60
CA LEU A 125 -10.55 -1.35 6.64
C LEU A 125 -11.75 -2.20 7.08
N THR A 126 -11.92 -2.45 8.39
CA THR A 126 -13.09 -3.16 8.91
C THR A 126 -14.38 -2.36 8.66
N GLU A 127 -14.39 -1.05 8.97
CA GLU A 127 -15.53 -0.18 8.70
C GLU A 127 -15.94 -0.20 7.21
N LEU A 128 -14.98 -0.16 6.30
CA LEU A 128 -15.24 -0.26 4.87
C LEU A 128 -15.85 -1.60 4.50
N MET A 129 -15.27 -2.70 4.97
CA MET A 129 -15.71 -4.03 4.61
C MET A 129 -17.05 -4.43 5.26
N GLN A 130 -17.47 -3.78 6.36
CA GLN A 130 -18.79 -3.97 6.96
C GLN A 130 -19.93 -3.30 6.18
N ARG A 131 -19.64 -2.38 5.25
CA ARG A 131 -20.68 -1.73 4.44
C ARG A 131 -21.41 -2.78 3.57
N PRO A 132 -22.76 -2.78 3.55
CA PRO A 132 -23.53 -3.86 2.92
C PRO A 132 -23.42 -3.90 1.40
N ASP A 133 -23.08 -2.78 0.78
CA ASP A 133 -22.91 -2.62 -0.67
C ASP A 133 -21.47 -2.89 -1.14
N HIS A 134 -20.55 -3.19 -0.24
CA HIS A 134 -19.15 -3.50 -0.53
C HIS A 134 -18.94 -5.00 -0.66
N THR A 135 -18.53 -5.49 -1.84
CA THR A 135 -18.21 -6.90 -2.08
C THR A 135 -16.79 -7.09 -2.61
N CYS A 136 -16.28 -6.14 -3.40
CA CYS A 136 -14.93 -6.14 -3.96
C CYS A 136 -14.33 -4.73 -3.85
N VAL A 137 -13.55 -4.49 -2.80
CA VAL A 137 -12.98 -3.17 -2.49
C VAL A 137 -11.54 -3.08 -2.93
N LEU A 138 -11.21 -1.98 -3.63
CA LEU A 138 -9.84 -1.60 -3.99
C LEU A 138 -9.37 -0.45 -3.10
N ALA A 139 -8.30 -0.62 -2.34
CA ALA A 139 -7.76 0.42 -1.48
C ALA A 139 -6.27 0.66 -1.77
N VAL A 140 -5.86 1.93 -1.89
CA VAL A 140 -4.45 2.30 -2.09
C VAL A 140 -3.90 2.96 -0.83
N SER A 141 -2.84 2.37 -0.29
CA SER A 141 -2.18 2.80 0.93
C SER A 141 -0.64 2.75 0.79
N HIS A 142 0.09 2.47 1.87
CA HIS A 142 1.54 2.67 1.97
C HIS A 142 2.23 1.46 2.57
N GLY A 143 3.56 1.44 2.43
CA GLY A 143 4.35 0.27 2.76
C GLY A 143 4.28 -0.15 4.22
N SER A 144 4.58 0.74 5.16
CA SER A 144 4.63 0.38 6.58
C SER A 144 3.22 0.21 7.17
N ALA A 145 2.26 1.03 6.75
CA ALA A 145 0.86 0.89 7.18
C ALA A 145 0.27 -0.46 6.73
N ILE A 146 0.48 -0.86 5.47
CA ILE A 146 0.05 -2.17 4.96
C ILE A 146 0.75 -3.30 5.71
N LYS A 147 2.06 -3.17 5.98
CA LYS A 147 2.79 -4.19 6.74
C LYS A 147 2.20 -4.38 8.13
N GLU A 148 1.89 -3.31 8.85
CA GLU A 148 1.31 -3.42 10.19
C GLU A 148 -0.08 -4.08 10.17
N PHE A 149 -0.90 -3.79 9.16
CA PHE A 149 -2.17 -4.48 8.95
C PHE A 149 -1.97 -5.97 8.61
N MET A 150 -1.09 -6.27 7.66
CA MET A 150 -0.76 -7.63 7.26
C MET A 150 -0.23 -8.47 8.44
N ASP A 151 0.68 -7.90 9.24
CA ASP A 151 1.25 -8.58 10.41
C ASP A 151 0.16 -8.86 11.47
N HIS A 152 -0.79 -7.96 11.65
CA HIS A 152 -1.95 -8.19 12.52
C HIS A 152 -2.80 -9.38 12.02
N VAL A 153 -3.13 -9.40 10.73
CA VAL A 153 -3.93 -10.47 10.11
C VAL A 153 -3.21 -11.83 10.20
N LYS A 154 -1.90 -11.85 9.95
CA LYS A 154 -1.06 -13.07 10.07
C LYS A 154 -0.92 -13.56 11.52
N GLY A 155 -1.10 -12.70 12.51
CA GLY A 155 -1.00 -13.02 13.93
C GLY A 155 0.34 -13.69 14.27
N SER A 156 0.33 -14.88 14.86
CA SER A 156 1.53 -15.63 15.24
C SER A 156 2.39 -16.12 14.05
N ALA A 157 1.85 -16.10 12.84
CA ALA A 157 2.59 -16.42 11.61
C ALA A 157 3.32 -15.21 11.01
N ALA A 158 3.17 -14.00 11.60
CA ALA A 158 3.89 -12.81 11.17
C ALA A 158 5.37 -12.93 11.54
N ASP A 159 6.26 -12.64 10.57
CA ASP A 159 7.69 -12.42 10.84
C ASP A 159 7.95 -10.91 10.81
N GLU A 160 8.35 -10.32 11.93
CA GLU A 160 8.68 -8.90 12.02
C GLU A 160 9.81 -8.49 11.05
N ARG A 161 10.59 -9.48 10.57
CA ARG A 161 11.62 -9.29 9.54
C ARG A 161 11.08 -9.32 8.12
N ASP A 162 9.80 -9.70 7.93
CA ASP A 162 9.17 -9.67 6.62
C ASP A 162 9.32 -8.28 5.99
N ARG A 163 9.68 -8.27 4.73
CA ARG A 163 9.87 -7.02 4.01
C ARG A 163 8.55 -6.29 3.82
N VAL A 164 8.63 -4.97 3.86
CA VAL A 164 7.53 -4.10 3.43
C VAL A 164 7.17 -4.46 1.98
N PRO A 165 5.89 -4.63 1.64
CA PRO A 165 5.47 -4.91 0.26
C PRO A 165 6.09 -3.93 -0.74
N GLY A 166 6.49 -4.40 -1.92
CA GLY A 166 7.06 -3.57 -2.98
C GLY A 166 6.08 -2.54 -3.53
N ASN A 167 6.56 -1.53 -4.26
CA ASN A 167 5.68 -0.55 -4.90
C ASN A 167 4.71 -1.24 -5.87
N CYS A 168 3.43 -0.86 -5.79
CA CYS A 168 2.31 -1.47 -6.50
C CYS A 168 2.19 -3.00 -6.30
N SER A 169 2.69 -3.56 -5.19
CA SER A 169 2.22 -4.88 -4.78
C SER A 169 0.74 -4.80 -4.41
N VAL A 170 -0.03 -5.81 -4.79
CA VAL A 170 -1.43 -5.99 -4.43
C VAL A 170 -1.52 -7.12 -3.42
N LEU A 171 -2.11 -6.86 -2.27
CA LEU A 171 -2.42 -7.85 -1.25
C LEU A 171 -3.92 -8.13 -1.29
N HIS A 172 -4.28 -9.37 -1.56
CA HIS A 172 -5.66 -9.83 -1.55
C HIS A 172 -6.00 -10.38 -0.16
N PHE A 173 -7.01 -9.79 0.46
CA PHE A 173 -7.58 -10.27 1.71
C PHE A 173 -9.02 -10.68 1.49
N ALA A 174 -9.42 -11.83 2.04
CA ALA A 174 -10.80 -12.20 2.22
C ALA A 174 -11.30 -11.65 3.57
N PHE A 175 -12.50 -11.09 3.58
CA PHE A 175 -13.16 -10.59 4.78
C PHE A 175 -14.41 -11.41 5.07
N ASP A 176 -14.50 -11.95 6.26
CA ASP A 176 -15.71 -12.66 6.74
C ASP A 176 -16.62 -11.70 7.50
N ASP A 177 -17.74 -11.37 6.89
CA ASP A 177 -18.81 -10.51 7.43
C ASP A 177 -19.43 -11.03 8.76
N ALA A 178 -19.31 -12.33 9.02
CA ALA A 178 -19.91 -12.92 10.22
C ALA A 178 -19.02 -12.77 11.47
N THR A 179 -17.72 -12.66 11.27
CA THR A 179 -16.72 -12.63 12.35
C THR A 179 -15.89 -11.35 12.36
N ASP A 180 -16.08 -10.45 11.39
CA ASP A 180 -15.29 -9.24 11.17
C ASP A 180 -13.76 -9.52 11.07
N THR A 181 -13.39 -10.64 10.45
CA THR A 181 -12.00 -11.07 10.35
C THR A 181 -11.49 -11.06 8.92
N PHE A 182 -10.19 -10.74 8.80
CA PHE A 182 -9.47 -10.80 7.53
C PHE A 182 -8.59 -12.04 7.46
N GLU A 183 -8.47 -12.60 6.26
CA GLU A 183 -7.50 -13.63 5.91
C GLU A 183 -6.65 -13.13 4.73
N LEU A 184 -5.32 -13.19 4.83
CA LEU A 184 -4.43 -12.91 3.71
C LEU A 184 -4.43 -14.10 2.75
N VAL A 185 -5.01 -13.91 1.56
CA VAL A 185 -5.14 -14.95 0.54
C VAL A 185 -3.88 -15.03 -0.31
N GLU A 186 -3.44 -13.90 -0.86
CA GLU A 186 -2.30 -13.87 -1.80
C GLU A 186 -1.66 -12.48 -1.86
N ILE A 187 -0.39 -12.44 -2.23
CA ILE A 187 0.36 -11.20 -2.50
C ILE A 187 0.88 -11.28 -3.94
N PHE A 188 0.54 -10.28 -4.73
CA PHE A 188 0.97 -10.15 -6.12
C PHE A 188 2.01 -9.03 -6.25
N THR A 189 3.07 -9.31 -7.00
CA THR A 189 4.20 -8.40 -7.22
C THR A 189 4.33 -8.01 -8.70
N GLN A 190 5.22 -7.07 -9.00
CA GLN A 190 5.53 -6.69 -10.39
C GLN A 190 6.08 -7.85 -11.22
N GLU A 191 6.75 -8.83 -10.59
CA GLU A 191 7.24 -10.04 -11.23
C GLU A 191 6.09 -10.98 -11.63
N ASP A 192 5.08 -11.12 -10.75
CA ASP A 192 3.86 -11.90 -11.05
C ASP A 192 3.09 -11.27 -12.19
N TYR A 193 2.94 -9.95 -12.23
CA TYR A 193 2.28 -9.25 -13.33
C TYR A 193 3.01 -9.45 -14.65
N ALA A 194 4.35 -9.34 -14.64
CA ALA A 194 5.16 -9.56 -15.84
C ALA A 194 4.97 -10.99 -16.37
N ARG A 195 5.04 -11.98 -15.48
CA ARG A 195 4.87 -13.39 -15.83
C ARG A 195 3.49 -13.70 -16.41
N GLU A 196 2.42 -13.25 -15.75
CA GLU A 196 1.05 -13.58 -16.17
C GLU A 196 0.60 -12.81 -17.42
N LEU A 197 1.05 -11.57 -17.58
CA LEU A 197 0.72 -10.76 -18.74
C LEU A 197 1.68 -10.97 -19.93
N GLY A 198 2.72 -11.79 -19.77
CA GLY A 198 3.72 -11.99 -20.82
C GLY A 198 4.53 -10.73 -21.13
N LEU A 199 4.79 -9.90 -20.14
CA LEU A 199 5.50 -8.62 -20.28
C LEU A 199 6.93 -8.71 -19.77
N GLU A 200 7.83 -7.88 -20.32
CA GLU A 200 9.17 -7.73 -19.77
C GLU A 200 9.13 -7.07 -18.37
N PRO A 201 10.06 -7.41 -17.46
CA PRO A 201 10.18 -6.76 -16.18
C PRO A 201 10.34 -5.23 -16.30
N LEU A 202 9.70 -4.46 -15.42
CA LEU A 202 9.93 -3.02 -15.36
C LEU A 202 11.32 -2.74 -14.79
N VAL A 203 12.15 -2.12 -15.59
CA VAL A 203 13.50 -1.68 -15.17
C VAL A 203 13.44 -0.20 -14.86
N ALA A 204 14.00 0.20 -13.71
CA ALA A 204 14.22 1.61 -13.44
C ALA A 204 15.12 2.17 -14.56
N THR A 205 14.58 3.05 -15.41
CA THR A 205 15.41 3.79 -16.38
C THR A 205 16.42 4.58 -15.58
N ALA A 206 17.71 4.26 -15.75
CA ALA A 206 18.77 5.09 -15.23
C ALA A 206 18.53 6.50 -15.79
N GLY A 207 18.34 7.47 -14.91
CA GLY A 207 18.24 8.86 -15.33
C GLY A 207 19.48 9.22 -16.17
N PRO A 208 19.41 10.27 -17.03
CA PRO A 208 20.50 10.62 -17.93
C PRO A 208 21.78 10.71 -17.12
N GLN A 209 22.78 9.91 -17.51
CA GLN A 209 24.13 10.02 -16.98
C GLN A 209 24.59 11.43 -17.32
N ARG A 210 24.80 12.27 -16.30
CA ARG A 210 25.45 13.56 -16.52
C ARG A 210 26.88 13.26 -16.91
N GLY A 211 27.19 13.54 -18.18
CA GLY A 211 28.57 13.68 -18.69
C GLY A 211 29.25 14.87 -18.02
#